data_3d97c498db4f2d0bc385465a5615683e
#
_entry.id   3d97c498db4f2d0bc385465a5615683e
#
_cell.length_a   1.000
_cell.length_b   1.000
_cell.length_c   1.000
_cell.angle_alpha   90.00
_cell.angle_beta   90.00
_cell.angle_gamma   90.00
#
_symmetry.space_group_name_H-M   'P 1'
#
loop_
_entity.id
_entity.type
_entity.pdbx_description
1 polymer ?
#
loop_
_entity_poly.entity_id
_entity_poly.type
_entity_poly.pdbx_seq_one_letter_code
_entity_poly.pdbx_strand_id
1 'polypeptide(L)'
;QHACTAGQYALITTVYGNASLWGMLLAPLSIKKIGKGKTLLLINTLNIVFIGAIYPIVKYADMSIMIWLVLICLWMNALVGAFGHILSPSINGDIRDYQQYVSGERIDGMFAAVGLIGSVVTMATSSVLPAIYEKVGFNEEKLQELLPLIIAQEGPLDDPTNVYNVLYHKETFIAIFGVLIAASVVGAAMNVIPYFFYDLTEVKQQGIIKVLKIRALFEDYGNGILKDSDLVETIDIIKQAKALECAQPKDIKAYKLAIKQAKDKESKKVAKKEYNAAKQYNVDIEISKMVLEEMARFDTTFGKIQLDQARKTASLGYDAIYNFDSSELANAKALPTGTPEEKVFRKNAVSVAKDFVYAQKVAKKKFNNNIIEFDSSIFDKLFNREDDISAKIEEAYARLYKANDEKDNDAIAHIKAEIKELKKERSIIEKEIKNATTENSLYARAARPVIKAQKLLIQAENYTKLEEIESLYEEAKARHEQTMEDARIEAERVEAEKKAHAAKIRAEKA
;
A
#
# COMPACT_ATOMS: atom_id res chain seq x y z
N GLN A 1 30.73 -24.22 -1.95
CA GLN A 1 31.26 -24.94 -0.77
C GLN A 1 32.80 -25.00 -0.76
N HIS A 2 33.46 -25.01 -1.92
CA HIS A 2 34.92 -25.11 -2.00
C HIS A 2 35.68 -23.78 -1.82
N ALA A 3 34.98 -22.62 -1.86
CA ALA A 3 35.61 -21.30 -1.69
C ALA A 3 35.76 -20.85 -0.23
N CYS A 4 35.10 -21.51 0.74
CA CYS A 4 35.20 -21.17 2.16
C CYS A 4 34.91 -22.38 3.07
N THR A 5 35.51 -22.38 4.27
CA THR A 5 35.21 -23.37 5.30
C THR A 5 33.78 -23.18 5.84
N ALA A 6 33.23 -24.21 6.49
CA ALA A 6 31.92 -24.15 7.12
C ALA A 6 31.78 -22.96 8.11
N GLY A 7 32.86 -22.64 8.83
CA GLY A 7 32.91 -21.51 9.74
C GLY A 7 32.88 -20.16 9.03
N GLN A 8 33.56 -20.04 7.90
CA GLN A 8 33.51 -18.82 7.05
C GLN A 8 32.14 -18.64 6.43
N TYR A 9 31.49 -19.72 5.97
CA TYR A 9 30.11 -19.67 5.46
C TYR A 9 29.12 -19.24 6.55
N ALA A 10 29.26 -19.77 7.76
CA ALA A 10 28.44 -19.37 8.91
C ALA A 10 28.64 -17.89 9.25
N LEU A 11 29.86 -17.38 9.18
CA LEU A 11 30.16 -15.96 9.38
C LEU A 11 29.50 -15.08 8.31
N ILE A 12 29.61 -15.47 7.02
CA ILE A 12 28.97 -14.74 5.91
C ILE A 12 27.46 -14.67 6.10
N THR A 13 26.81 -15.78 6.40
CA THR A 13 25.34 -15.82 6.59
C THR A 13 24.90 -15.03 7.81
N THR A 14 25.68 -15.05 8.91
CA THR A 14 25.40 -14.28 10.11
C THR A 14 25.53 -12.77 9.85
N VAL A 15 26.57 -12.34 9.17
CA VAL A 15 26.79 -10.93 8.82
C VAL A 15 25.70 -10.45 7.86
N TYR A 16 25.37 -11.24 6.84
CA TYR A 16 24.28 -10.92 5.89
C TYR A 16 22.93 -10.83 6.60
N GLY A 17 22.58 -11.80 7.44
CA GLY A 17 21.34 -11.83 8.21
C GLY A 17 21.20 -10.66 9.20
N ASN A 18 22.30 -10.26 9.83
CA ASN A 18 22.34 -9.13 10.78
C ASN A 18 22.01 -7.79 10.09
N ALA A 19 22.34 -7.61 8.82
CA ALA A 19 22.03 -6.38 8.06
C ALA A 19 20.52 -6.04 8.09
N SER A 20 19.65 -7.04 8.08
CA SER A 20 18.20 -6.86 8.13
C SER A 20 17.73 -6.21 9.43
N LEU A 21 18.33 -6.56 10.58
CA LEU A 21 18.04 -5.92 11.87
C LEU A 21 18.39 -4.42 11.83
N TRP A 22 19.58 -4.08 11.35
CA TRP A 22 20.01 -2.68 11.23
C TRP A 22 19.15 -1.91 10.25
N GLY A 23 18.73 -2.52 9.13
CA GLY A 23 17.81 -1.93 8.18
C GLY A 23 16.47 -1.58 8.84
N MET A 24 15.91 -2.48 9.63
CA MET A 24 14.64 -2.25 10.34
C MET A 24 14.75 -1.14 11.38
N LEU A 25 15.87 -1.02 12.08
CA LEU A 25 16.10 0.04 13.06
C LEU A 25 16.36 1.40 12.42
N LEU A 26 17.11 1.43 11.30
CA LEU A 26 17.51 2.67 10.63
C LEU A 26 16.43 3.24 9.70
N ALA A 27 15.55 2.42 9.14
CA ALA A 27 14.51 2.86 8.21
C ALA A 27 13.57 3.92 8.82
N PRO A 28 12.98 3.75 10.02
CA PRO A 28 12.12 4.78 10.62
C PRO A 28 12.86 6.09 10.89
N LEU A 29 14.13 6.03 11.26
CA LEU A 29 14.97 7.21 11.50
C LEU A 29 15.25 7.99 10.21
N SER A 30 15.51 7.27 9.12
CA SER A 30 15.75 7.87 7.80
C SER A 30 14.47 8.50 7.25
N ILE A 31 13.34 7.81 7.34
CA ILE A 31 12.02 8.31 6.93
C ILE A 31 11.71 9.62 7.68
N LYS A 32 11.91 9.64 8.99
CA LYS A 32 11.67 10.86 9.81
C LYS A 32 12.55 12.04 9.43
N LYS A 33 13.79 11.80 8.96
CA LYS A 33 14.75 12.86 8.61
C LYS A 33 14.59 13.39 7.19
N ILE A 34 14.47 12.52 6.23
CA ILE A 34 14.56 12.87 4.80
C ILE A 34 13.34 12.49 3.98
N GLY A 35 12.39 11.76 4.58
CA GLY A 35 11.16 11.31 3.94
C GLY A 35 11.29 9.97 3.20
N LYS A 36 10.14 9.34 2.90
CA LYS A 36 10.08 7.99 2.29
C LYS A 36 10.74 7.94 0.91
N GLY A 37 10.34 8.83 -0.01
CA GLY A 37 10.83 8.85 -1.38
C GLY A 37 12.33 9.10 -1.48
N LYS A 38 12.84 10.10 -0.73
CA LYS A 38 14.28 10.40 -0.70
C LYS A 38 15.10 9.30 -0.05
N THR A 39 14.56 8.64 0.99
CA THR A 39 15.21 7.49 1.59
C THR A 39 15.37 6.37 0.58
N LEU A 40 14.30 6.00 -0.14
CA LEU A 40 14.38 4.96 -1.18
C LEU A 40 15.34 5.33 -2.32
N LEU A 41 15.28 6.57 -2.80
CA LEU A 41 16.20 7.04 -3.83
C LEU A 41 17.66 6.90 -3.37
N LEU A 42 17.97 7.33 -2.15
CA LEU A 42 19.32 7.27 -1.60
C LEU A 42 19.81 5.83 -1.46
N ILE A 43 19.04 4.96 -0.78
CA ILE A 43 19.49 3.60 -0.50
C ILE A 43 19.57 2.74 -1.78
N ASN A 44 18.64 2.90 -2.73
CA ASN A 44 18.71 2.18 -4.00
C ASN A 44 19.85 2.69 -4.88
N THR A 45 20.16 3.99 -4.86
CA THR A 45 21.36 4.52 -5.54
C THR A 45 22.64 3.96 -4.92
N LEU A 46 22.74 3.92 -3.58
CA LEU A 46 23.87 3.27 -2.90
C LEU A 46 23.98 1.79 -3.26
N ASN A 47 22.85 1.10 -3.40
CA ASN A 47 22.81 -0.29 -3.80
C ASN A 47 23.48 -0.53 -5.15
N ILE A 48 23.20 0.31 -6.15
CA ILE A 48 23.84 0.24 -7.47
C ILE A 48 25.38 0.32 -7.33
N VAL A 49 25.84 1.24 -6.49
CA VAL A 49 27.29 1.41 -6.24
C VAL A 49 27.90 0.18 -5.61
N PHE A 50 27.26 -0.36 -4.55
CA PHE A 50 27.80 -1.53 -3.84
C PHE A 50 27.74 -2.81 -4.67
N ILE A 51 26.64 -3.07 -5.39
CA ILE A 51 26.55 -4.21 -6.30
C ILE A 51 27.58 -4.07 -7.42
N GLY A 52 27.68 -2.89 -8.03
CA GLY A 52 28.64 -2.64 -9.11
C GLY A 52 30.11 -2.78 -8.65
N ALA A 53 30.40 -2.41 -7.40
CA ALA A 53 31.75 -2.52 -6.82
C ALA A 53 32.21 -3.98 -6.64
N ILE A 54 31.29 -4.94 -6.51
CA ILE A 54 31.66 -6.34 -6.30
C ILE A 54 32.48 -6.88 -7.50
N TYR A 55 32.13 -6.54 -8.73
CA TYR A 55 32.84 -7.02 -9.91
C TYR A 55 34.33 -6.62 -9.93
N PRO A 56 34.70 -5.33 -9.84
CA PRO A 56 36.11 -4.95 -9.80
C PRO A 56 36.84 -5.47 -8.57
N ILE A 57 36.17 -5.60 -7.43
CA ILE A 57 36.76 -6.21 -6.23
C ILE A 57 37.16 -7.66 -6.52
N VAL A 58 36.25 -8.48 -7.06
CA VAL A 58 36.54 -9.89 -7.36
C VAL A 58 37.60 -10.03 -8.46
N LYS A 59 37.66 -9.09 -9.40
CA LYS A 59 38.62 -9.15 -10.54
C LYS A 59 40.03 -8.74 -10.14
N TYR A 60 40.18 -7.70 -9.30
CA TYR A 60 41.47 -7.02 -9.09
C TYR A 60 42.00 -7.06 -7.65
N ALA A 61 41.17 -7.34 -6.65
CA ALA A 61 41.62 -7.33 -5.27
C ALA A 61 42.36 -8.62 -4.90
N ASP A 62 43.34 -8.48 -3.97
CA ASP A 62 44.03 -9.64 -3.38
C ASP A 62 43.06 -10.49 -2.56
N MET A 63 43.27 -11.82 -2.58
CA MET A 63 42.35 -12.79 -1.95
C MET A 63 42.11 -12.50 -0.46
N SER A 64 43.12 -12.02 0.26
CA SER A 64 43.05 -11.72 1.71
C SER A 64 42.09 -10.56 2.03
N ILE A 65 41.95 -9.58 1.13
CA ILE A 65 41.10 -8.37 1.30
C ILE A 65 39.79 -8.53 0.57
N MET A 66 39.77 -9.25 -0.53
CA MET A 66 38.61 -9.45 -1.42
C MET A 66 37.38 -9.93 -0.65
N ILE A 67 37.55 -10.95 0.21
CA ILE A 67 36.47 -11.54 0.99
C ILE A 67 35.78 -10.48 1.86
N TRP A 68 36.55 -9.66 2.56
CA TRP A 68 36.03 -8.62 3.45
C TRP A 68 35.31 -7.52 2.68
N LEU A 69 35.85 -7.08 1.54
CA LEU A 69 35.22 -6.06 0.70
C LEU A 69 33.91 -6.55 0.09
N VAL A 70 33.89 -7.78 -0.41
CA VAL A 70 32.65 -8.41 -0.92
C VAL A 70 31.61 -8.55 0.21
N LEU A 71 32.05 -8.94 1.40
CA LEU A 71 31.17 -9.07 2.57
C LEU A 71 30.52 -7.74 2.94
N ILE A 72 31.27 -6.64 2.91
CA ILE A 72 30.73 -5.29 3.14
C ILE A 72 29.70 -4.93 2.07
N CYS A 73 30.01 -5.18 0.81
CA CYS A 73 29.07 -4.91 -0.29
C CYS A 73 27.77 -5.72 -0.16
N LEU A 74 27.87 -7.01 0.18
CA LEU A 74 26.72 -7.88 0.40
C LEU A 74 25.91 -7.45 1.62
N TRP A 75 26.59 -7.03 2.71
CA TRP A 75 25.93 -6.50 3.90
C TRP A 75 25.13 -5.23 3.57
N MET A 76 25.72 -4.31 2.81
CA MET A 76 25.02 -3.10 2.35
C MET A 76 23.85 -3.43 1.43
N ASN A 77 23.96 -4.41 0.54
CA ASN A 77 22.86 -4.88 -0.30
C ASN A 77 21.71 -5.45 0.55
N ALA A 78 22.01 -6.27 1.56
CA ALA A 78 21.00 -6.81 2.48
C ALA A 78 20.33 -5.71 3.31
N LEU A 79 21.08 -4.68 3.72
CA LEU A 79 20.56 -3.50 4.40
C LEU A 79 19.53 -2.78 3.54
N VAL A 80 19.83 -2.54 2.26
CA VAL A 80 18.90 -1.94 1.28
C VAL A 80 17.64 -2.77 1.14
N GLY A 81 17.77 -4.10 1.04
CA GLY A 81 16.63 -5.02 0.99
C GLY A 81 15.71 -4.86 2.20
N ALA A 82 16.28 -4.77 3.40
CA ALA A 82 15.50 -4.56 4.63
C ALA A 82 14.73 -3.22 4.65
N PHE A 83 15.33 -2.13 4.15
CA PHE A 83 14.60 -0.87 3.95
C PHE A 83 13.44 -1.03 2.98
N GLY A 84 13.63 -1.78 1.88
CA GLY A 84 12.59 -2.08 0.91
C GLY A 84 11.39 -2.78 1.53
N HIS A 85 11.60 -3.76 2.39
CA HIS A 85 10.53 -4.49 3.07
C HIS A 85 9.63 -3.59 3.94
N ILE A 86 10.18 -2.52 4.53
CA ILE A 86 9.42 -1.57 5.36
C ILE A 86 8.75 -0.50 4.49
N LEU A 87 9.48 0.05 3.52
CA LEU A 87 9.05 1.20 2.75
C LEU A 87 8.05 0.84 1.64
N SER A 88 8.22 -0.31 0.98
CA SER A 88 7.36 -0.69 -0.15
C SER A 88 5.88 -0.84 0.22
N PRO A 89 5.48 -1.52 1.31
CA PRO A 89 4.07 -1.56 1.72
C PRO A 89 3.50 -0.18 2.03
N SER A 90 4.30 0.68 2.70
CA SER A 90 3.89 2.05 3.03
C SER A 90 3.68 2.91 1.79
N ILE A 91 4.59 2.84 0.81
CA ILE A 91 4.46 3.59 -0.46
C ILE A 91 3.31 3.05 -1.30
N ASN A 92 3.09 1.75 -1.33
CA ASN A 92 1.95 1.16 -2.02
C ASN A 92 0.62 1.66 -1.40
N GLY A 93 0.55 1.83 -0.09
CA GLY A 93 -0.58 2.49 0.59
C GLY A 93 -0.74 3.94 0.12
N ASP A 94 0.33 4.73 0.17
CA ASP A 94 0.34 6.13 -0.25
C ASP A 94 -0.13 6.31 -1.71
N ILE A 95 0.30 5.42 -2.62
CA ILE A 95 -0.11 5.45 -4.04
C ILE A 95 -1.60 5.13 -4.19
N ARG A 96 -2.14 4.18 -3.42
CA ARG A 96 -3.57 3.85 -3.44
C ARG A 96 -4.43 5.01 -2.95
N ASP A 97 -4.02 5.65 -1.85
CA ASP A 97 -4.71 6.82 -1.31
C ASP A 97 -4.65 7.99 -2.30
N TYR A 98 -3.50 8.24 -2.91
CA TYR A 98 -3.36 9.25 -3.96
C TYR A 98 -4.26 8.97 -5.16
N GLN A 99 -4.32 7.71 -5.59
CA GLN A 99 -5.18 7.29 -6.69
C GLN A 99 -6.67 7.51 -6.34
N GLN A 100 -7.10 7.16 -5.11
CA GLN A 100 -8.45 7.42 -4.62
C GLN A 100 -8.73 8.93 -4.54
N TYR A 101 -7.76 9.72 -4.08
CA TYR A 101 -7.86 11.18 -4.03
C TYR A 101 -8.11 11.80 -5.40
N VAL A 102 -7.38 11.32 -6.44
CA VAL A 102 -7.47 11.86 -7.81
C VAL A 102 -8.68 11.34 -8.57
N SER A 103 -8.98 10.05 -8.47
CA SER A 103 -10.05 9.40 -9.26
C SER A 103 -11.41 9.38 -8.56
N GLY A 104 -11.43 9.57 -7.22
CA GLY A 104 -12.63 9.38 -6.41
C GLY A 104 -13.02 7.92 -6.16
N GLU A 105 -12.29 6.96 -6.73
CA GLU A 105 -12.57 5.53 -6.60
C GLU A 105 -11.34 4.79 -6.08
N ARG A 106 -11.54 3.81 -5.21
CA ARG A 106 -10.49 2.90 -4.77
C ARG A 106 -10.46 1.67 -5.66
N ILE A 107 -9.37 1.49 -6.43
CA ILE A 107 -9.20 0.40 -7.40
C ILE A 107 -8.08 -0.56 -6.99
N ASP A 108 -8.18 -1.14 -5.80
CA ASP A 108 -7.17 -2.07 -5.26
C ASP A 108 -6.91 -3.27 -6.19
N GLY A 109 -7.95 -3.79 -6.86
CA GLY A 109 -7.81 -4.89 -7.81
C GLY A 109 -6.91 -4.58 -9.02
N MET A 110 -6.82 -3.30 -9.44
CA MET A 110 -5.94 -2.91 -10.54
C MET A 110 -4.46 -2.96 -10.13
N PHE A 111 -4.15 -2.65 -8.87
CA PHE A 111 -2.79 -2.78 -8.34
C PHE A 111 -2.34 -4.25 -8.27
N ALA A 112 -3.24 -5.19 -7.96
CA ALA A 112 -2.95 -6.62 -8.05
C ALA A 112 -2.62 -7.03 -9.50
N ALA A 113 -3.34 -6.50 -10.50
CA ALA A 113 -3.07 -6.78 -11.91
C ALA A 113 -1.69 -6.24 -12.37
N VAL A 114 -1.23 -5.11 -11.83
CA VAL A 114 0.13 -4.59 -12.10
C VAL A 114 1.21 -5.57 -11.60
N GLY A 115 0.98 -6.27 -10.50
CA GLY A 115 1.88 -7.31 -10.00
C GLY A 115 2.11 -8.45 -11.00
N LEU A 116 1.12 -8.78 -11.85
CA LEU A 116 1.26 -9.77 -12.91
C LEU A 116 2.31 -9.36 -13.97
N ILE A 117 2.44 -8.07 -14.26
CA ILE A 117 3.47 -7.57 -15.19
C ILE A 117 4.87 -7.89 -14.64
N GLY A 118 5.08 -7.69 -13.34
CA GLY A 118 6.32 -8.07 -12.67
C GLY A 118 6.62 -9.57 -12.82
N SER A 119 5.62 -10.42 -12.67
CA SER A 119 5.76 -11.88 -12.86
C SER A 119 6.15 -12.25 -14.29
N VAL A 120 5.58 -11.59 -15.30
CA VAL A 120 5.95 -11.79 -16.71
C VAL A 120 7.40 -11.37 -16.97
N VAL A 121 7.84 -10.23 -16.42
CA VAL A 121 9.24 -9.77 -16.52
C VAL A 121 10.18 -10.78 -15.87
N THR A 122 9.86 -11.27 -14.68
CA THR A 122 10.65 -12.29 -13.97
C THR A 122 10.75 -13.57 -14.81
N MET A 123 9.64 -14.03 -15.38
CA MET A 123 9.62 -15.21 -16.25
C MET A 123 10.50 -15.02 -17.50
N ALA A 124 10.42 -13.87 -18.15
CA ALA A 124 11.27 -13.55 -19.29
C ALA A 124 12.75 -13.51 -18.91
N THR A 125 13.09 -12.88 -17.78
CA THR A 125 14.47 -12.80 -17.27
C THR A 125 15.01 -14.19 -16.92
N SER A 126 14.19 -15.03 -16.29
CA SER A 126 14.56 -16.42 -15.94
C SER A 126 14.84 -17.29 -17.17
N SER A 127 14.28 -16.96 -18.33
CA SER A 127 14.53 -17.68 -19.59
C SER A 127 15.75 -17.14 -20.35
N VAL A 128 15.98 -15.82 -20.29
CA VAL A 128 17.05 -15.16 -21.06
C VAL A 128 18.43 -15.29 -20.39
N LEU A 129 18.49 -15.20 -19.06
CA LEU A 129 19.77 -15.23 -18.34
C LEU A 129 20.55 -16.55 -18.53
N PRO A 130 19.94 -17.75 -18.44
CA PRO A 130 20.64 -19.00 -18.72
C PRO A 130 21.28 -19.04 -20.11
N ALA A 131 20.57 -18.56 -21.15
CA ALA A 131 21.10 -18.51 -22.51
C ALA A 131 22.29 -17.54 -22.65
N ILE A 132 22.35 -16.48 -21.85
CA ILE A 132 23.50 -15.59 -21.79
C ILE A 132 24.68 -16.28 -21.09
N TYR A 133 24.42 -16.97 -19.98
CA TYR A 133 25.47 -17.71 -19.24
C TYR A 133 26.09 -18.80 -20.13
N GLU A 134 25.28 -19.54 -20.87
CA GLU A 134 25.74 -20.55 -21.84
C GLU A 134 26.71 -19.94 -22.86
N LYS A 135 26.37 -18.78 -23.43
CA LYS A 135 27.26 -18.06 -24.39
C LYS A 135 28.57 -17.54 -23.79
N VAL A 136 28.59 -17.31 -22.48
CA VAL A 136 29.77 -16.80 -21.75
C VAL A 136 30.66 -17.94 -21.24
N GLY A 137 30.27 -19.19 -21.51
CA GLY A 137 31.08 -20.37 -21.19
C GLY A 137 30.55 -21.21 -20.04
N PHE A 138 29.26 -21.02 -19.62
CA PHE A 138 28.59 -21.91 -18.69
C PHE A 138 27.87 -23.00 -19.47
N ASN A 139 28.69 -23.91 -20.10
CA ASN A 139 28.20 -25.00 -20.96
C ASN A 139 29.15 -26.20 -20.88
N GLU A 140 28.66 -27.36 -21.35
CA GLU A 140 29.42 -28.61 -21.36
C GLU A 140 30.63 -28.58 -22.26
N GLU A 141 30.57 -27.90 -23.42
CA GLU A 141 31.68 -27.78 -24.36
C GLU A 141 32.87 -27.07 -23.70
N LYS A 142 32.60 -25.95 -23.01
CA LYS A 142 33.62 -25.21 -22.26
C LYS A 142 34.17 -25.99 -21.09
N LEU A 143 33.31 -26.81 -20.42
CA LEU A 143 33.76 -27.71 -19.38
C LEU A 143 34.78 -28.72 -19.92
N GLN A 144 34.49 -29.38 -21.03
CA GLN A 144 35.39 -30.38 -21.63
C GLN A 144 36.73 -29.76 -22.04
N GLU A 145 36.72 -28.55 -22.58
CA GLU A 145 37.94 -27.79 -22.91
C GLU A 145 38.80 -27.49 -21.67
N LEU A 146 38.16 -27.09 -20.57
CA LEU A 146 38.88 -26.65 -19.37
C LEU A 146 39.15 -27.76 -18.35
N LEU A 147 38.50 -28.92 -18.48
CA LEU A 147 38.57 -30.00 -17.51
C LEU A 147 40.00 -30.45 -17.19
N PRO A 148 40.92 -30.62 -18.17
CA PRO A 148 42.31 -30.99 -17.88
C PRO A 148 43.04 -29.93 -17.03
N LEU A 149 42.76 -28.66 -17.27
CA LEU A 149 43.37 -27.54 -16.53
C LEU A 149 42.82 -27.48 -15.10
N ILE A 150 41.50 -27.68 -14.96
CA ILE A 150 40.82 -27.66 -13.64
C ILE A 150 41.33 -28.81 -12.77
N ILE A 151 41.45 -30.04 -13.33
CA ILE A 151 41.95 -31.19 -12.62
C ILE A 151 43.43 -30.99 -12.21
N ALA A 152 44.22 -30.33 -13.04
CA ALA A 152 45.63 -30.04 -12.73
C ALA A 152 45.75 -29.03 -11.55
N GLN A 153 44.79 -28.10 -11.42
CA GLN A 153 44.79 -27.09 -10.34
C GLN A 153 44.14 -27.56 -9.05
N GLU A 154 42.99 -28.20 -9.13
CA GLU A 154 42.14 -28.52 -7.98
C GLU A 154 42.26 -30.01 -7.52
N GLY A 155 42.86 -30.86 -8.37
CA GLY A 155 42.91 -32.30 -8.16
C GLY A 155 41.67 -33.03 -8.71
N PRO A 156 41.48 -34.32 -8.34
CA PRO A 156 40.34 -35.11 -8.79
C PRO A 156 39.01 -34.50 -8.32
N LEU A 157 38.08 -34.36 -9.26
CA LEU A 157 36.71 -33.84 -9.01
C LEU A 157 35.75 -34.98 -8.68
N ASP A 158 34.82 -34.74 -7.76
CA ASP A 158 33.79 -35.74 -7.37
C ASP A 158 32.86 -36.09 -8.55
N ASP A 159 32.48 -35.10 -9.35
CA ASP A 159 31.70 -35.27 -10.59
C ASP A 159 32.31 -34.41 -11.71
N PRO A 160 33.17 -35.00 -12.56
CA PRO A 160 33.79 -34.30 -13.67
C PRO A 160 32.82 -33.79 -14.75
N THR A 161 31.58 -34.30 -14.77
CA THR A 161 30.56 -33.94 -15.77
C THR A 161 29.72 -32.72 -15.37
N ASN A 162 29.87 -32.28 -14.13
CA ASN A 162 29.11 -31.15 -13.62
C ASN A 162 29.57 -29.83 -14.23
N VAL A 163 28.67 -29.17 -14.98
CA VAL A 163 28.94 -27.88 -15.65
C VAL A 163 29.41 -26.80 -14.67
N TYR A 164 29.05 -26.85 -13.41
CA TYR A 164 29.53 -25.91 -12.39
C TYR A 164 31.04 -25.95 -12.20
N ASN A 165 31.73 -27.00 -12.63
CA ASN A 165 33.18 -27.08 -12.53
C ASN A 165 33.90 -26.02 -13.39
N VAL A 166 33.23 -25.46 -14.41
CA VAL A 166 33.81 -24.33 -15.18
C VAL A 166 34.13 -23.11 -14.32
N LEU A 167 33.47 -23.00 -13.15
CA LEU A 167 33.67 -21.90 -12.21
C LEU A 167 35.01 -22.00 -11.45
N TYR A 168 35.70 -23.15 -11.45
CA TYR A 168 37.06 -23.27 -10.95
C TYR A 168 38.08 -22.55 -11.85
N HIS A 169 37.77 -22.40 -13.15
CA HIS A 169 38.62 -21.62 -14.02
C HIS A 169 38.35 -20.11 -13.83
N LYS A 170 39.36 -19.39 -13.33
CA LYS A 170 39.23 -17.99 -12.88
C LYS A 170 38.67 -17.05 -13.95
N GLU A 171 39.10 -17.18 -15.18
CA GLU A 171 38.63 -16.29 -16.28
C GLU A 171 37.16 -16.53 -16.61
N THR A 172 36.74 -17.79 -16.69
CA THR A 172 35.34 -18.18 -16.91
C THR A 172 34.47 -17.74 -15.76
N PHE A 173 34.91 -17.93 -14.51
CA PHE A 173 34.23 -17.44 -13.32
C PHE A 173 34.01 -15.92 -13.38
N ILE A 174 35.06 -15.14 -13.67
CA ILE A 174 34.98 -13.67 -13.76
C ILE A 174 34.01 -13.24 -14.89
N ALA A 175 34.00 -13.94 -16.01
CA ALA A 175 33.10 -13.63 -17.12
C ALA A 175 31.61 -13.88 -16.75
N ILE A 176 31.30 -15.06 -16.21
CA ILE A 176 29.95 -15.44 -15.77
C ILE A 176 29.48 -14.52 -14.64
N PHE A 177 30.35 -14.27 -13.67
CA PHE A 177 30.09 -13.39 -12.55
C PHE A 177 29.86 -11.94 -12.99
N GLY A 178 30.62 -11.49 -14.02
CA GLY A 178 30.43 -10.19 -14.66
C GLY A 178 29.01 -10.03 -15.26
N VAL A 179 28.48 -11.05 -15.91
CA VAL A 179 27.10 -11.05 -16.44
C VAL A 179 26.09 -10.95 -15.30
N LEU A 180 26.28 -11.72 -14.22
CA LEU A 180 25.40 -11.69 -13.04
C LEU A 180 25.35 -10.29 -12.41
N ILE A 181 26.51 -9.68 -12.18
CA ILE A 181 26.61 -8.34 -11.62
C ILE A 181 26.04 -7.28 -12.56
N ALA A 182 26.32 -7.36 -13.86
CA ALA A 182 25.77 -6.44 -14.85
C ALA A 182 24.24 -6.48 -14.88
N ALA A 183 23.64 -7.68 -14.90
CA ALA A 183 22.20 -7.86 -14.83
C ALA A 183 21.61 -7.28 -13.53
N SER A 184 22.30 -7.51 -12.41
CA SER A 184 21.88 -6.99 -11.09
C SER A 184 21.96 -5.46 -11.03
N VAL A 185 23.01 -4.85 -11.59
CA VAL A 185 23.16 -3.38 -11.68
C VAL A 185 22.08 -2.76 -12.56
N VAL A 186 21.80 -3.38 -13.74
CA VAL A 186 20.71 -2.91 -14.60
C VAL A 186 19.36 -2.99 -13.89
N GLY A 187 19.07 -4.11 -13.24
CA GLY A 187 17.84 -4.28 -12.46
C GLY A 187 17.72 -3.25 -11.33
N ALA A 188 18.80 -3.01 -10.58
CA ALA A 188 18.85 -2.00 -9.54
C ALA A 188 18.67 -0.57 -10.10
N ALA A 189 19.26 -0.25 -11.24
CA ALA A 189 19.09 1.04 -11.91
C ALA A 189 17.65 1.24 -12.39
N MET A 190 17.02 0.24 -12.99
CA MET A 190 15.61 0.29 -13.37
C MET A 190 14.68 0.48 -12.18
N ASN A 191 15.00 -0.10 -11.03
CA ASN A 191 14.23 0.06 -9.79
C ASN A 191 14.31 1.50 -9.24
N VAL A 192 15.38 2.24 -9.49
CA VAL A 192 15.54 3.64 -9.03
C VAL A 192 14.70 4.63 -9.85
N ILE A 193 14.53 4.38 -11.15
CA ILE A 193 13.88 5.32 -12.08
C ILE A 193 12.51 5.80 -11.60
N PRO A 194 11.57 4.94 -11.14
CA PRO A 194 10.25 5.38 -10.68
C PRO A 194 10.31 6.34 -9.49
N TYR A 195 11.32 6.24 -8.63
CA TYR A 195 11.43 7.09 -7.44
C TYR A 195 11.84 8.52 -7.75
N PHE A 196 12.41 8.82 -8.91
CA PHE A 196 12.61 10.20 -9.36
C PHE A 196 11.29 10.93 -9.66
N PHE A 197 10.25 10.19 -10.01
CA PHE A 197 8.91 10.71 -10.29
C PHE A 197 7.98 10.65 -9.09
N TYR A 198 8.46 10.12 -7.95
CA TYR A 198 7.67 10.03 -6.73
C TYR A 198 7.68 11.39 -6.01
N ASP A 199 6.60 12.16 -6.17
CA ASP A 199 6.43 13.50 -5.62
C ASP A 199 5.52 13.56 -4.37
N LEU A 200 5.09 12.40 -3.87
CA LEU A 200 4.29 12.30 -2.64
C LEU A 200 5.16 12.51 -1.41
N THR A 201 5.18 13.77 -0.93
CA THR A 201 5.81 14.09 0.35
C THR A 201 4.91 13.63 1.50
N GLU A 202 5.49 13.44 2.69
CA GLU A 202 4.74 13.07 3.90
C GLU A 202 3.64 14.10 4.23
N VAL A 203 3.89 15.39 3.98
CA VAL A 203 2.91 16.46 4.18
C VAL A 203 1.74 16.31 3.21
N LYS A 204 2.04 16.12 1.92
CA LYS A 204 1.03 15.91 0.87
C LYS A 204 0.20 14.65 1.17
N GLN A 205 0.84 13.58 1.61
CA GLN A 205 0.16 12.33 1.96
C GLN A 205 -0.77 12.50 3.18
N GLN A 206 -0.31 13.19 4.23
CA GLN A 206 -1.17 13.50 5.38
C GLN A 206 -2.37 14.37 4.97
N GLY A 207 -2.16 15.34 4.10
CA GLY A 207 -3.25 16.16 3.54
C GLY A 207 -4.25 15.33 2.75
N ILE A 208 -3.78 14.41 1.90
CA ILE A 208 -4.62 13.48 1.13
C ILE A 208 -5.47 12.63 2.06
N ILE A 209 -4.89 12.04 3.10
CA ILE A 209 -5.63 11.22 4.07
C ILE A 209 -6.74 12.04 4.74
N LYS A 210 -6.45 13.29 5.16
CA LYS A 210 -7.47 14.17 5.77
C LYS A 210 -8.59 14.51 4.78
N VAL A 211 -8.24 14.78 3.52
CA VAL A 211 -9.25 15.01 2.47
C VAL A 211 -10.10 13.76 2.22
N LEU A 212 -9.50 12.58 2.19
CA LEU A 212 -10.26 11.33 2.04
C LEU A 212 -11.20 11.08 3.23
N LYS A 213 -10.81 11.42 4.46
CA LYS A 213 -11.68 11.37 5.65
C LYS A 213 -12.88 12.32 5.52
N ILE A 214 -12.66 13.53 5.01
CA ILE A 214 -13.75 14.48 4.76
C ILE A 214 -14.73 13.92 3.73
N ARG A 215 -14.24 13.33 2.63
CA ARG A 215 -15.10 12.70 1.63
C ARG A 215 -15.90 11.54 2.23
N ALA A 216 -15.25 10.72 3.06
CA ALA A 216 -15.91 9.62 3.77
C ALA A 216 -16.98 10.15 4.73
N LEU A 217 -16.70 11.19 5.52
CA LEU A 217 -17.67 11.81 6.42
C LEU A 217 -18.98 12.15 5.70
N PHE A 218 -18.89 12.86 4.57
CA PHE A 218 -20.08 13.27 3.81
C PHE A 218 -20.78 12.08 3.14
N GLU A 219 -20.02 11.08 2.68
CA GLU A 219 -20.58 9.85 2.10
C GLU A 219 -21.30 9.02 3.16
N ASP A 220 -20.69 8.82 4.33
CA ASP A 220 -21.24 8.04 5.44
C ASP A 220 -22.44 8.72 6.07
N TYR A 221 -22.43 10.07 6.18
CA TYR A 221 -23.59 10.83 6.60
C TYR A 221 -24.78 10.65 5.67
N GLY A 222 -24.54 10.78 4.34
CA GLY A 222 -25.57 10.60 3.33
C GLY A 222 -26.13 9.18 3.28
N ASN A 223 -25.36 8.18 3.67
CA ASN A 223 -25.76 6.77 3.75
C ASN A 223 -26.35 6.38 5.11
N GLY A 224 -26.35 7.27 6.11
CA GLY A 224 -26.88 7.00 7.46
C GLY A 224 -26.03 6.00 8.28
N ILE A 225 -24.74 5.83 7.95
CA ILE A 225 -23.82 4.87 8.59
C ILE A 225 -22.66 5.57 9.33
N LEU A 226 -22.77 6.87 9.55
CA LEU A 226 -21.74 7.68 10.19
C LEU A 226 -21.47 7.25 11.63
N LYS A 227 -20.20 6.98 11.96
CA LYS A 227 -19.76 6.64 13.31
C LYS A 227 -19.34 7.88 14.09
N ASP A 228 -19.61 7.89 15.40
CA ASP A 228 -19.24 9.01 16.28
C ASP A 228 -17.73 9.32 16.24
N SER A 229 -16.87 8.30 16.22
CA SER A 229 -15.42 8.46 16.10
C SER A 229 -14.99 9.22 14.85
N ASP A 230 -15.58 8.84 13.71
CA ASP A 230 -15.20 9.40 12.40
C ASP A 230 -15.75 10.83 12.26
N LEU A 231 -16.94 11.08 12.81
CA LEU A 231 -17.53 12.42 12.89
C LEU A 231 -16.63 13.35 13.72
N VAL A 232 -16.28 12.94 14.94
CA VAL A 232 -15.47 13.77 15.86
C VAL A 232 -14.11 14.07 15.24
N GLU A 233 -13.39 13.06 14.77
CA GLU A 233 -12.07 13.24 14.17
C GLU A 233 -12.12 14.18 12.95
N THR A 234 -13.12 14.02 12.09
CA THR A 234 -13.17 14.77 10.83
C THR A 234 -13.63 16.21 11.05
N ILE A 235 -14.58 16.45 11.96
CA ILE A 235 -14.98 17.81 12.32
C ILE A 235 -13.82 18.55 13.02
N ASP A 236 -13.03 17.88 13.85
CA ASP A 236 -11.82 18.48 14.44
C ASP A 236 -10.81 18.87 13.36
N ILE A 237 -10.63 18.06 12.31
CA ILE A 237 -9.79 18.41 11.15
C ILE A 237 -10.31 19.67 10.45
N ILE A 238 -11.61 19.79 10.24
CA ILE A 238 -12.21 20.96 9.60
C ILE A 238 -12.09 22.20 10.48
N LYS A 239 -12.39 22.10 11.79
CA LYS A 239 -12.23 23.19 12.75
C LYS A 239 -10.78 23.70 12.80
N GLN A 240 -9.82 22.78 12.86
CA GLN A 240 -8.38 23.10 12.82
C GLN A 240 -8.00 23.82 11.52
N ALA A 241 -8.52 23.36 10.38
CA ALA A 241 -8.22 23.98 9.09
C ALA A 241 -8.80 25.40 9.00
N LYS A 242 -10.06 25.60 9.44
CA LYS A 242 -10.68 26.95 9.53
C LYS A 242 -9.88 27.89 10.43
N ALA A 243 -9.36 27.41 11.57
CA ALA A 243 -8.54 28.21 12.48
C ALA A 243 -7.19 28.64 11.88
N LEU A 244 -6.68 27.90 10.90
CA LEU A 244 -5.40 28.19 10.24
C LEU A 244 -5.55 28.86 8.87
N GLU A 245 -6.76 29.23 8.44
CA GLU A 245 -7.05 29.78 7.11
C GLU A 245 -6.20 30.99 6.77
N CYS A 246 -6.09 31.96 7.71
CA CYS A 246 -5.30 33.18 7.54
C CYS A 246 -3.89 33.11 8.15
N ALA A 247 -3.46 31.93 8.60
CA ALA A 247 -2.20 31.75 9.28
C ALA A 247 -1.01 31.91 8.33
N GLN A 248 0.02 32.62 8.80
CA GLN A 248 1.26 32.76 8.03
C GLN A 248 2.32 31.76 8.48
N PRO A 249 3.06 31.15 7.55
CA PRO A 249 4.11 30.20 7.88
C PRO A 249 5.24 30.85 8.66
N LYS A 250 5.76 30.17 9.67
CA LYS A 250 6.89 30.60 10.49
C LYS A 250 8.21 30.47 9.73
N ASP A 251 9.15 31.38 9.96
CA ASP A 251 10.49 31.31 9.35
C ASP A 251 11.34 30.22 10.02
N ILE A 252 11.38 29.05 9.40
CA ILE A 252 12.17 27.90 9.86
C ILE A 252 13.69 28.21 9.90
N LYS A 253 14.19 29.15 9.07
CA LYS A 253 15.61 29.51 9.06
C LYS A 253 16.01 30.23 10.37
N ALA A 254 15.16 31.12 10.86
CA ALA A 254 15.36 31.80 12.14
C ALA A 254 15.45 30.80 13.31
N TYR A 255 14.53 29.83 13.39
CA TYR A 255 14.57 28.77 14.43
C TYR A 255 15.81 27.87 14.32
N LYS A 256 16.24 27.56 13.10
CA LYS A 256 17.46 26.79 12.88
C LYS A 256 18.72 27.54 13.31
N LEU A 257 18.73 28.86 13.14
CA LEU A 257 19.81 29.73 13.62
C LEU A 257 19.85 29.79 15.16
N ALA A 258 18.68 29.86 15.80
CA ALA A 258 18.59 29.84 17.28
C ALA A 258 19.20 28.56 17.88
N ILE A 259 18.98 27.35 17.23
CA ILE A 259 19.61 26.11 17.65
C ILE A 259 21.16 26.18 17.57
N LYS A 260 21.70 26.86 16.54
CA LYS A 260 23.16 27.01 16.37
C LYS A 260 23.76 28.02 17.38
N GLN A 261 23.00 29.01 17.79
CA GLN A 261 23.41 30.05 18.73
C GLN A 261 23.29 29.63 20.21
N ALA A 262 22.51 28.57 20.49
CA ALA A 262 22.34 28.07 21.85
C ALA A 262 23.67 27.56 22.42
N LYS A 263 24.09 28.10 23.57
CA LYS A 263 25.42 27.86 24.17
C LYS A 263 25.46 26.61 25.06
N ASP A 264 24.36 26.29 25.72
CA ASP A 264 24.26 25.20 26.67
C ASP A 264 23.31 24.09 26.17
N LYS A 265 23.32 22.91 26.83
CA LYS A 265 22.53 21.74 26.44
C LYS A 265 21.02 21.97 26.61
N GLU A 266 20.63 22.77 27.58
CA GLU A 266 19.24 23.02 27.92
C GLU A 266 18.60 24.04 26.95
N SER A 267 19.28 25.18 26.71
CA SER A 267 18.83 26.12 25.67
C SER A 267 18.78 25.52 24.29
N LYS A 268 19.72 24.62 23.97
CA LYS A 268 19.68 23.86 22.71
C LYS A 268 18.49 22.89 22.63
N LYS A 269 18.07 22.28 23.74
CA LYS A 269 16.90 21.41 23.82
C LYS A 269 15.62 22.21 23.63
N VAL A 270 15.49 23.38 24.25
CA VAL A 270 14.36 24.32 24.09
C VAL A 270 14.26 24.79 22.65
N ALA A 271 15.34 25.33 22.08
CA ALA A 271 15.38 25.82 20.70
C ALA A 271 15.03 24.71 19.69
N LYS A 272 15.42 23.45 19.96
CA LYS A 272 15.06 22.31 19.13
C LYS A 272 13.57 21.95 19.24
N LYS A 273 12.95 22.09 20.41
CA LYS A 273 11.51 21.92 20.62
C LYS A 273 10.72 22.98 19.86
N GLU A 274 11.14 24.24 19.94
CA GLU A 274 10.52 25.36 19.21
C GLU A 274 10.66 25.20 17.69
N TYR A 275 11.83 24.79 17.20
CA TYR A 275 12.04 24.48 15.80
C TYR A 275 11.08 23.38 15.30
N ASN A 276 10.94 22.30 16.07
CA ASN A 276 10.03 21.22 15.70
C ASN A 276 8.57 21.68 15.72
N ALA A 277 8.17 22.49 16.71
CA ALA A 277 6.84 23.08 16.79
C ALA A 277 6.57 24.04 15.61
N ALA A 278 7.52 24.88 15.25
CA ALA A 278 7.39 25.77 14.10
C ALA A 278 7.31 24.98 12.77
N LYS A 279 8.08 23.92 12.65
CA LYS A 279 8.03 23.05 11.47
C LYS A 279 6.66 22.35 11.37
N GLN A 280 6.15 21.81 12.48
CA GLN A 280 4.83 21.18 12.51
C GLN A 280 3.73 22.19 12.18
N TYR A 281 3.78 23.38 12.74
CA TYR A 281 2.84 24.44 12.44
C TYR A 281 2.77 24.77 10.93
N ASN A 282 3.93 24.84 10.24
CA ASN A 282 3.94 25.06 8.80
C ASN A 282 3.35 23.89 8.02
N VAL A 283 3.58 22.66 8.48
CA VAL A 283 2.95 21.45 7.93
C VAL A 283 1.42 21.52 8.10
N ASP A 284 0.96 21.93 9.28
CA ASP A 284 -0.48 22.05 9.56
C ASP A 284 -1.14 23.11 8.67
N ILE A 285 -0.46 24.22 8.36
CA ILE A 285 -0.93 25.23 7.40
C ILE A 285 -1.06 24.63 5.98
N GLU A 286 -0.06 23.88 5.49
CA GLU A 286 -0.14 23.26 4.17
C GLU A 286 -1.28 22.24 4.07
N ILE A 287 -1.46 21.43 5.11
CA ILE A 287 -2.57 20.48 5.19
C ILE A 287 -3.91 21.21 5.25
N SER A 288 -4.01 22.28 6.06
CA SER A 288 -5.23 23.07 6.20
C SER A 288 -5.67 23.68 4.87
N LYS A 289 -4.74 24.13 4.03
CA LYS A 289 -5.06 24.59 2.67
C LYS A 289 -5.73 23.51 1.83
N MET A 290 -5.19 22.28 1.85
CA MET A 290 -5.79 21.17 1.12
C MET A 290 -7.20 20.81 1.62
N VAL A 291 -7.40 20.88 2.94
CA VAL A 291 -8.71 20.67 3.58
C VAL A 291 -9.72 21.74 3.16
N LEU A 292 -9.34 23.01 3.23
CA LEU A 292 -10.20 24.14 2.83
C LEU A 292 -10.51 24.12 1.33
N GLU A 293 -9.53 23.79 0.49
CA GLU A 293 -9.74 23.57 -0.95
C GLU A 293 -10.75 22.44 -1.22
N GLU A 294 -10.70 21.34 -0.46
CA GLU A 294 -11.68 20.26 -0.58
C GLU A 294 -13.06 20.69 -0.12
N MET A 295 -13.15 21.44 0.99
CA MET A 295 -14.43 21.98 1.49
C MET A 295 -15.10 22.91 0.46
N ALA A 296 -14.30 23.74 -0.22
CA ALA A 296 -14.77 24.65 -1.27
C ALA A 296 -14.88 23.98 -2.66
N ARG A 297 -14.64 22.66 -2.78
CA ARG A 297 -14.48 21.97 -4.05
C ARG A 297 -15.60 22.23 -5.04
N PHE A 298 -16.85 22.18 -4.59
CA PHE A 298 -18.02 22.33 -5.43
C PHE A 298 -18.41 23.79 -5.69
N ASP A 299 -17.87 24.74 -4.91
CA ASP A 299 -18.11 26.18 -5.08
C ASP A 299 -17.16 26.81 -6.09
N THR A 300 -16.05 26.15 -6.39
CA THR A 300 -15.10 26.61 -7.41
C THR A 300 -15.69 26.58 -8.80
N THR A 301 -15.16 27.41 -9.73
CA THR A 301 -15.51 27.35 -11.16
C THR A 301 -15.39 25.93 -11.73
N PHE A 302 -14.33 25.21 -11.34
CA PHE A 302 -14.09 23.83 -11.77
C PHE A 302 -15.12 22.85 -11.22
N GLY A 303 -15.49 22.97 -9.95
CA GLY A 303 -16.53 22.16 -9.32
C GLY A 303 -17.90 22.36 -10.02
N LYS A 304 -18.25 23.60 -10.29
CA LYS A 304 -19.51 23.95 -11.02
C LYS A 304 -19.54 23.33 -12.42
N ILE A 305 -18.44 23.40 -13.19
CA ILE A 305 -18.33 22.73 -14.48
C ILE A 305 -18.54 21.21 -14.36
N GLN A 306 -17.93 20.59 -13.35
CA GLN A 306 -18.09 19.15 -13.11
C GLN A 306 -19.53 18.78 -12.77
N LEU A 307 -20.20 19.56 -11.92
CA LEU A 307 -21.59 19.36 -11.53
C LEU A 307 -22.54 19.53 -12.71
N ASP A 308 -22.34 20.52 -13.57
CA ASP A 308 -23.18 20.74 -14.75
C ASP A 308 -23.04 19.59 -15.76
N GLN A 309 -21.82 19.08 -15.96
CA GLN A 309 -21.62 17.89 -16.77
C GLN A 309 -22.23 16.63 -16.12
N ALA A 310 -22.15 16.50 -14.80
CA ALA A 310 -22.77 15.39 -14.08
C ALA A 310 -24.30 15.43 -14.18
N ARG A 311 -24.93 16.60 -14.00
CA ARG A 311 -26.39 16.76 -14.20
C ARG A 311 -26.83 16.33 -15.60
N LYS A 312 -26.11 16.78 -16.63
CA LYS A 312 -26.37 16.35 -18.01
C LYS A 312 -26.23 14.83 -18.17
N THR A 313 -25.15 14.23 -17.63
CA THR A 313 -24.92 12.81 -17.77
C THR A 313 -25.96 11.98 -17.01
N ALA A 314 -26.32 12.38 -15.80
CA ALA A 314 -27.33 11.69 -14.99
C ALA A 314 -28.71 11.73 -15.61
N SER A 315 -29.08 12.83 -16.29
CA SER A 315 -30.36 12.99 -16.96
C SER A 315 -30.51 12.13 -18.22
N LEU A 316 -29.41 11.66 -18.82
CA LEU A 316 -29.47 10.86 -20.06
C LEU A 316 -29.95 9.42 -19.82
N GLY A 317 -29.80 8.89 -18.59
CA GLY A 317 -30.19 7.52 -18.26
C GLY A 317 -29.36 6.43 -18.95
N TYR A 318 -29.84 5.18 -18.90
CA TYR A 318 -29.13 4.03 -19.48
C TYR A 318 -29.23 3.96 -21.00
N ASP A 319 -30.29 4.51 -21.61
CA ASP A 319 -30.50 4.51 -23.07
C ASP A 319 -29.34 5.21 -23.78
N ALA A 320 -28.78 6.25 -23.18
CA ALA A 320 -27.64 6.95 -23.73
C ALA A 320 -26.37 6.06 -23.78
N ILE A 321 -26.26 5.02 -22.93
CA ILE A 321 -25.17 4.07 -22.99
C ILE A 321 -25.31 3.18 -24.23
N TYR A 322 -26.51 2.70 -24.51
CA TYR A 322 -26.77 1.84 -25.68
C TYR A 322 -26.52 2.53 -26.98
N ASN A 323 -26.97 3.79 -27.07
CA ASN A 323 -26.94 4.61 -28.26
C ASN A 323 -25.73 5.53 -28.36
N PHE A 324 -24.72 5.35 -27.46
CA PHE A 324 -23.54 6.21 -27.44
C PHE A 324 -22.75 6.10 -28.74
N ASP A 325 -22.55 7.23 -29.42
CA ASP A 325 -21.69 7.27 -30.59
C ASP A 325 -20.22 7.43 -30.19
N SER A 326 -19.39 6.51 -30.65
CA SER A 326 -17.93 6.54 -30.36
C SER A 326 -17.23 7.77 -30.95
N SER A 327 -17.84 8.48 -31.92
CA SER A 327 -17.32 9.74 -32.44
C SER A 327 -17.33 10.85 -31.39
N GLU A 328 -18.22 10.80 -30.39
CA GLU A 328 -18.25 11.74 -29.27
C GLU A 328 -16.94 11.75 -28.46
N LEU A 329 -16.22 10.64 -28.38
CA LEU A 329 -14.89 10.62 -27.77
C LEU A 329 -13.87 11.43 -28.60
N ALA A 330 -13.98 11.41 -29.92
CA ALA A 330 -13.11 12.22 -30.78
C ALA A 330 -13.50 13.72 -30.67
N ASN A 331 -14.79 14.03 -30.62
CA ASN A 331 -15.31 15.37 -30.39
C ASN A 331 -14.84 15.93 -29.05
N ALA A 332 -14.93 15.14 -27.97
CA ALA A 332 -14.45 15.53 -26.64
C ALA A 332 -12.95 15.83 -26.63
N LYS A 333 -12.15 15.04 -27.37
CA LYS A 333 -10.70 15.27 -27.50
C LYS A 333 -10.36 16.51 -28.34
N ALA A 334 -11.23 16.92 -29.22
CA ALA A 334 -11.04 18.11 -30.08
C ALA A 334 -11.44 19.42 -29.40
N LEU A 335 -12.05 19.37 -28.20
CA LEU A 335 -12.43 20.57 -27.45
C LEU A 335 -11.23 21.47 -27.16
N PRO A 336 -11.42 22.81 -27.11
CA PRO A 336 -10.35 23.77 -26.89
C PRO A 336 -9.67 23.60 -25.52
N THR A 337 -8.45 24.09 -25.41
CA THR A 337 -7.61 24.05 -24.19
C THR A 337 -6.87 25.38 -23.95
N GLY A 338 -7.38 26.48 -24.48
CA GLY A 338 -6.74 27.78 -24.34
C GLY A 338 -6.79 28.32 -22.90
N THR A 339 -7.92 28.14 -22.21
CA THR A 339 -8.10 28.57 -20.83
C THR A 339 -8.03 27.42 -19.84
N PRO A 340 -7.80 27.70 -18.55
CA PRO A 340 -7.86 26.68 -17.49
C PRO A 340 -9.24 25.99 -17.43
N GLU A 341 -10.32 26.74 -17.59
CA GLU A 341 -11.70 26.23 -17.60
C GLU A 341 -11.93 25.28 -18.77
N GLU A 342 -11.50 25.65 -19.97
CA GLU A 342 -11.58 24.79 -21.15
C GLU A 342 -10.80 23.49 -20.95
N LYS A 343 -9.62 23.54 -20.35
CA LYS A 343 -8.83 22.33 -20.03
C LYS A 343 -9.59 21.39 -19.09
N VAL A 344 -10.22 21.93 -18.03
CA VAL A 344 -11.03 21.13 -17.10
C VAL A 344 -12.26 20.57 -17.80
N PHE A 345 -12.98 21.40 -18.55
CA PHE A 345 -14.15 20.97 -19.30
C PHE A 345 -13.79 19.82 -20.26
N ARG A 346 -12.74 19.98 -21.07
CA ARG A 346 -12.25 18.93 -21.97
C ARG A 346 -11.87 17.67 -21.23
N LYS A 347 -11.09 17.79 -20.11
CA LYS A 347 -10.68 16.65 -19.31
C LYS A 347 -11.87 15.84 -18.81
N ASN A 348 -12.90 16.52 -18.31
CA ASN A 348 -14.11 15.88 -17.83
C ASN A 348 -14.91 15.27 -18.97
N ALA A 349 -15.12 15.99 -20.09
CA ALA A 349 -15.82 15.48 -21.26
C ALA A 349 -15.14 14.21 -21.83
N VAL A 350 -13.81 14.21 -21.94
CA VAL A 350 -13.04 13.02 -22.39
C VAL A 350 -13.19 11.86 -21.40
N SER A 351 -13.19 12.13 -20.09
CA SER A 351 -13.40 11.11 -19.07
C SER A 351 -14.78 10.48 -19.18
N VAL A 352 -15.82 11.29 -19.26
CA VAL A 352 -17.21 10.83 -19.41
C VAL A 352 -17.38 10.03 -20.70
N ALA A 353 -16.88 10.53 -21.84
CA ALA A 353 -16.95 9.81 -23.11
C ALA A 353 -16.24 8.44 -23.07
N LYS A 354 -15.08 8.35 -22.41
CA LYS A 354 -14.40 7.07 -22.20
C LYS A 354 -15.23 6.12 -21.35
N ASP A 355 -15.85 6.60 -20.29
CA ASP A 355 -16.73 5.80 -19.44
C ASP A 355 -17.94 5.28 -20.22
N PHE A 356 -18.54 6.09 -21.13
CA PHE A 356 -19.62 5.65 -22.02
C PHE A 356 -19.16 4.54 -22.99
N VAL A 357 -18.02 4.72 -23.67
CA VAL A 357 -17.44 3.68 -24.57
C VAL A 357 -17.19 2.37 -23.82
N TYR A 358 -16.68 2.46 -22.61
CA TYR A 358 -16.43 1.27 -21.79
C TYR A 358 -17.75 0.62 -21.35
N ALA A 359 -18.68 1.41 -20.82
CA ALA A 359 -19.99 0.95 -20.36
C ALA A 359 -20.79 0.27 -21.48
N GLN A 360 -20.81 0.84 -22.68
CA GLN A 360 -21.48 0.27 -23.85
C GLN A 360 -20.96 -1.12 -24.21
N LYS A 361 -19.63 -1.32 -24.16
CA LYS A 361 -19.03 -2.65 -24.39
C LYS A 361 -19.50 -3.68 -23.36
N VAL A 362 -19.58 -3.28 -22.08
CA VAL A 362 -20.03 -4.15 -20.99
C VAL A 362 -21.53 -4.42 -21.14
N ALA A 363 -22.35 -3.39 -21.38
CA ALA A 363 -23.78 -3.49 -21.55
C ALA A 363 -24.14 -4.45 -22.70
N LYS A 364 -23.50 -4.30 -23.86
CA LYS A 364 -23.68 -5.19 -25.01
C LYS A 364 -23.30 -6.63 -24.71
N LYS A 365 -22.13 -6.84 -24.07
CA LYS A 365 -21.57 -8.20 -23.84
C LYS A 365 -22.26 -8.96 -22.71
N LYS A 366 -22.71 -8.26 -21.66
CA LYS A 366 -23.18 -8.87 -20.40
C LYS A 366 -24.68 -8.71 -20.16
N PHE A 367 -25.30 -7.72 -20.75
CA PHE A 367 -26.70 -7.36 -20.52
C PHE A 367 -27.55 -7.33 -21.80
N ASN A 368 -27.00 -7.68 -22.97
CA ASN A 368 -27.71 -7.57 -24.27
C ASN A 368 -28.41 -6.20 -24.45
N ASN A 369 -27.76 -5.11 -24.03
CA ASN A 369 -28.32 -3.78 -24.01
C ASN A 369 -29.62 -3.62 -23.19
N ASN A 370 -29.74 -4.38 -22.10
CA ASN A 370 -30.85 -4.25 -21.15
C ASN A 370 -30.27 -4.22 -19.73
N ILE A 371 -29.72 -3.07 -19.32
CA ILE A 371 -29.19 -2.88 -17.98
C ILE A 371 -30.35 -2.87 -17.00
N ILE A 372 -30.38 -3.83 -16.09
CA ILE A 372 -31.32 -3.88 -14.97
C ILE A 372 -30.58 -3.31 -13.76
N GLU A 373 -31.22 -2.37 -13.08
CA GLU A 373 -30.68 -1.78 -11.85
C GLU A 373 -30.52 -2.87 -10.79
N PHE A 374 -29.35 -2.87 -10.14
CA PHE A 374 -29.05 -3.83 -9.10
C PHE A 374 -29.68 -3.37 -7.79
N ASP A 375 -30.51 -4.22 -7.19
CA ASP A 375 -31.07 -3.97 -5.87
C ASP A 375 -30.03 -4.22 -4.78
N SER A 376 -29.45 -3.15 -4.24
CA SER A 376 -28.45 -3.22 -3.18
C SER A 376 -29.00 -3.72 -1.83
N SER A 377 -30.33 -3.69 -1.62
CA SER A 377 -30.95 -4.16 -0.37
C SER A 377 -30.75 -5.66 -0.14
N ILE A 378 -30.35 -6.40 -1.19
CA ILE A 378 -30.00 -7.82 -1.08
C ILE A 378 -28.77 -8.03 -0.17
N PHE A 379 -27.84 -7.07 -0.12
CA PHE A 379 -26.67 -7.17 0.74
C PHE A 379 -27.06 -7.12 2.23
N ASP A 380 -27.98 -6.24 2.62
CA ASP A 380 -28.43 -6.14 4.00
C ASP A 380 -29.05 -7.47 4.49
N LYS A 381 -29.84 -8.11 3.61
CA LYS A 381 -30.42 -9.42 3.91
C LYS A 381 -29.37 -10.51 4.04
N LEU A 382 -28.36 -10.49 3.17
CA LEU A 382 -27.31 -11.51 3.16
C LEU A 382 -26.34 -11.33 4.34
N PHE A 383 -25.96 -10.10 4.67
CA PHE A 383 -25.09 -9.84 5.81
C PHE A 383 -25.79 -10.13 7.14
N ASN A 384 -27.06 -9.73 7.31
CA ASN A 384 -27.82 -10.11 8.51
C ASN A 384 -27.90 -11.62 8.70
N ARG A 385 -28.11 -12.41 7.60
CA ARG A 385 -28.07 -13.87 7.66
C ARG A 385 -26.69 -14.43 8.01
N GLU A 386 -25.62 -13.81 7.50
CA GLU A 386 -24.24 -14.20 7.82
C GLU A 386 -23.92 -13.93 9.30
N ASP A 387 -24.32 -12.77 9.82
CA ASP A 387 -24.14 -12.39 11.22
C ASP A 387 -24.88 -13.35 12.15
N ASP A 388 -26.15 -13.68 11.85
CA ASP A 388 -26.95 -14.63 12.62
C ASP A 388 -26.29 -16.02 12.70
N ILE A 389 -25.74 -16.51 11.57
CA ILE A 389 -25.06 -17.81 11.56
C ILE A 389 -23.72 -17.74 12.27
N SER A 390 -23.00 -16.64 12.13
CA SER A 390 -21.73 -16.43 12.84
C SER A 390 -21.93 -16.42 14.35
N ALA A 391 -22.97 -15.74 14.85
CA ALA A 391 -23.35 -15.75 16.25
C ALA A 391 -23.69 -17.18 16.75
N LYS A 392 -24.46 -17.96 15.98
CA LYS A 392 -24.78 -19.36 16.31
C LYS A 392 -23.52 -20.25 16.36
N ILE A 393 -22.57 -20.01 15.45
CA ILE A 393 -21.28 -20.74 15.43
C ILE A 393 -20.49 -20.41 16.69
N GLU A 394 -20.42 -19.13 17.11
CA GLU A 394 -19.72 -18.69 18.33
C GLU A 394 -20.36 -19.30 19.58
N GLU A 395 -21.70 -19.31 19.66
CA GLU A 395 -22.43 -19.95 20.75
C GLU A 395 -22.16 -21.46 20.80
N ALA A 396 -22.17 -22.12 19.64
CA ALA A 396 -21.86 -23.57 19.57
C ALA A 396 -20.42 -23.85 20.01
N TYR A 397 -19.45 -22.97 19.67
CA TYR A 397 -18.08 -23.12 20.19
C TYR A 397 -18.01 -22.91 21.70
N ALA A 398 -18.72 -21.94 22.26
CA ALA A 398 -18.78 -21.75 23.71
C ALA A 398 -19.33 -23.00 24.43
N ARG A 399 -20.40 -23.60 23.88
CA ARG A 399 -20.92 -24.88 24.37
C ARG A 399 -19.92 -26.03 24.23
N LEU A 400 -19.17 -26.07 23.13
CA LEU A 400 -18.13 -27.07 22.91
C LEU A 400 -16.99 -26.97 23.93
N TYR A 401 -16.55 -25.76 24.28
CA TYR A 401 -15.53 -25.57 25.32
C TYR A 401 -16.03 -26.09 26.68
N LYS A 402 -17.26 -25.78 27.04
CA LYS A 402 -17.86 -26.27 28.29
C LYS A 402 -17.96 -27.79 28.31
N ALA A 403 -18.44 -28.41 27.23
CA ALA A 403 -18.53 -29.88 27.14
C ALA A 403 -17.14 -30.57 27.19
N ASN A 404 -16.09 -29.93 26.65
CA ASN A 404 -14.72 -30.43 26.75
C ASN A 404 -14.21 -30.39 28.22
N ASP A 405 -14.52 -29.32 28.96
CA ASP A 405 -14.14 -29.19 30.37
C ASP A 405 -14.85 -30.26 31.23
N GLU A 406 -16.13 -30.55 30.92
CA GLU A 406 -16.95 -31.58 31.56
C GLU A 406 -16.62 -33.02 31.08
N LYS A 407 -15.78 -33.16 30.04
CA LYS A 407 -15.40 -34.45 29.40
C LYS A 407 -16.59 -35.27 28.87
N ASP A 408 -17.67 -34.59 28.47
CA ASP A 408 -18.86 -35.22 27.90
C ASP A 408 -18.64 -35.51 26.38
N ASN A 409 -18.22 -36.71 26.07
CA ASN A 409 -17.92 -37.14 24.71
C ASN A 409 -19.10 -37.11 23.76
N ASP A 410 -20.32 -37.42 24.26
CA ASP A 410 -21.54 -37.46 23.45
C ASP A 410 -21.98 -36.05 23.08
N ALA A 411 -21.98 -35.14 24.04
CA ALA A 411 -22.22 -33.71 23.80
C ALA A 411 -21.19 -33.12 22.83
N ILE A 412 -19.92 -33.44 23.01
CA ILE A 412 -18.83 -32.99 22.09
C ILE A 412 -19.09 -33.44 20.67
N ALA A 413 -19.47 -34.70 20.45
CA ALA A 413 -19.74 -35.24 19.11
C ALA A 413 -20.93 -34.52 18.46
N HIS A 414 -22.02 -34.33 19.20
CA HIS A 414 -23.23 -33.64 18.74
C HIS A 414 -22.93 -32.17 18.36
N ILE A 415 -22.25 -31.41 19.25
CA ILE A 415 -21.93 -30.00 19.01
C ILE A 415 -20.97 -29.85 17.81
N LYS A 416 -20.00 -30.76 17.63
CA LYS A 416 -19.12 -30.76 16.45
C LYS A 416 -19.90 -31.00 15.15
N ALA A 417 -20.90 -31.84 15.16
CA ALA A 417 -21.79 -32.06 14.01
C ALA A 417 -22.61 -30.81 13.70
N GLU A 418 -23.17 -30.15 14.72
CA GLU A 418 -23.90 -28.89 14.60
C GLU A 418 -23.00 -27.78 14.00
N ILE A 419 -21.79 -27.57 14.53
CA ILE A 419 -20.82 -26.60 13.99
C ILE A 419 -20.51 -26.90 12.52
N LYS A 420 -20.40 -28.16 12.14
CA LYS A 420 -20.13 -28.55 10.75
C LYS A 420 -21.28 -28.14 9.81
N GLU A 421 -22.53 -28.33 10.24
CA GLU A 421 -23.69 -27.93 9.44
C GLU A 421 -23.83 -26.40 9.36
N LEU A 422 -23.64 -25.68 10.47
CA LEU A 422 -23.64 -24.20 10.49
C LEU A 422 -22.54 -23.63 9.57
N LYS A 423 -21.35 -24.23 9.55
CA LYS A 423 -20.27 -23.83 8.63
C LYS A 423 -20.62 -24.09 7.16
N LYS A 424 -21.36 -25.16 6.85
CA LYS A 424 -21.86 -25.38 5.49
C LYS A 424 -22.88 -24.31 5.09
N GLU A 425 -23.81 -23.98 5.99
CA GLU A 425 -24.80 -22.94 5.76
C GLU A 425 -24.13 -21.58 5.54
N ARG A 426 -23.14 -21.22 6.37
CA ARG A 426 -22.31 -20.02 6.18
C ARG A 426 -21.64 -20.01 4.81
N SER A 427 -21.06 -21.13 4.38
CA SER A 427 -20.41 -21.24 3.06
C SER A 427 -21.36 -21.00 1.88
N ILE A 428 -22.66 -21.35 2.04
CA ILE A 428 -23.69 -21.07 1.03
C ILE A 428 -23.94 -19.57 0.97
N ILE A 429 -24.11 -18.91 2.12
CA ILE A 429 -24.34 -17.45 2.19
C ILE A 429 -23.13 -16.70 1.63
N GLU A 430 -21.91 -17.09 1.96
CA GLU A 430 -20.68 -16.50 1.40
C GLU A 430 -20.65 -16.60 -0.14
N LYS A 431 -21.17 -17.68 -0.73
CA LYS A 431 -21.32 -17.82 -2.18
C LYS A 431 -22.40 -16.90 -2.74
N GLU A 432 -23.53 -16.76 -2.05
CA GLU A 432 -24.61 -15.83 -2.43
C GLU A 432 -24.08 -14.37 -2.40
N ILE A 433 -23.35 -13.97 -1.35
CA ILE A 433 -22.69 -12.67 -1.24
C ILE A 433 -21.72 -12.45 -2.39
N LYS A 434 -20.88 -13.45 -2.70
CA LYS A 434 -19.93 -13.39 -3.83
C LYS A 434 -20.63 -13.22 -5.17
N ASN A 435 -21.75 -13.91 -5.40
CA ASN A 435 -22.53 -13.78 -6.62
C ASN A 435 -23.16 -12.38 -6.72
N ALA A 436 -23.83 -11.92 -5.66
CA ALA A 436 -24.40 -10.57 -5.59
C ALA A 436 -23.32 -9.49 -5.82
N THR A 437 -22.15 -9.64 -5.21
CA THR A 437 -21.01 -8.73 -5.44
C THR A 437 -20.55 -8.72 -6.89
N THR A 438 -20.55 -9.88 -7.55
CA THR A 438 -20.19 -10.00 -8.97
C THR A 438 -21.22 -9.33 -9.85
N GLU A 439 -22.51 -9.54 -9.60
CA GLU A 439 -23.61 -8.91 -10.35
C GLU A 439 -23.61 -7.39 -10.16
N ASN A 440 -23.48 -6.91 -8.92
CA ASN A 440 -23.34 -5.48 -8.63
C ASN A 440 -22.13 -4.86 -9.35
N SER A 441 -20.99 -5.54 -9.35
CA SER A 441 -19.80 -5.08 -10.09
C SER A 441 -20.02 -5.01 -11.58
N LEU A 442 -20.76 -5.96 -12.18
CA LEU A 442 -21.10 -5.94 -13.60
C LEU A 442 -22.07 -4.80 -13.92
N TYR A 443 -23.10 -4.61 -13.10
CA TYR A 443 -24.03 -3.49 -13.19
C TYR A 443 -23.30 -2.15 -13.11
N ALA A 444 -22.47 -1.97 -12.07
CA ALA A 444 -21.71 -0.74 -11.88
C ALA A 444 -20.77 -0.42 -13.06
N ARG A 445 -20.24 -1.44 -13.73
CA ARG A 445 -19.43 -1.26 -14.95
C ARG A 445 -20.27 -0.89 -16.16
N ALA A 446 -21.46 -1.50 -16.33
CA ALA A 446 -22.35 -1.24 -17.43
C ALA A 446 -23.03 0.14 -17.32
N ALA A 447 -23.35 0.56 -16.10
CA ALA A 447 -23.99 1.86 -15.80
C ALA A 447 -22.99 2.95 -15.38
N ARG A 448 -21.70 2.70 -15.49
CA ARG A 448 -20.61 3.52 -14.94
C ARG A 448 -20.74 5.03 -15.13
N PRO A 449 -21.03 5.61 -16.34
CA PRO A 449 -21.11 7.05 -16.50
C PRO A 449 -22.26 7.67 -15.71
N VAL A 450 -23.42 6.99 -15.69
CA VAL A 450 -24.61 7.45 -14.96
C VAL A 450 -24.40 7.37 -13.46
N ILE A 451 -23.91 6.23 -12.94
CA ILE A 451 -23.63 6.03 -11.51
C ILE A 451 -22.60 7.04 -11.00
N LYS A 452 -21.53 7.29 -11.76
CA LYS A 452 -20.53 8.31 -11.38
C LYS A 452 -21.12 9.71 -11.32
N ALA A 453 -21.96 10.05 -12.28
CA ALA A 453 -22.63 11.35 -12.31
C ALA A 453 -23.58 11.51 -11.11
N GLN A 454 -24.40 10.51 -10.83
CA GLN A 454 -25.30 10.49 -9.67
C GLN A 454 -24.52 10.58 -8.36
N LYS A 455 -23.46 9.78 -8.20
CA LYS A 455 -22.61 9.81 -7.00
C LYS A 455 -21.99 11.20 -6.78
N LEU A 456 -21.53 11.88 -7.84
CA LEU A 456 -20.97 13.22 -7.74
C LEU A 456 -22.03 14.24 -7.29
N LEU A 457 -23.27 14.14 -7.79
CA LEU A 457 -24.37 15.02 -7.40
C LEU A 457 -24.76 14.81 -5.93
N ILE A 458 -24.87 13.55 -5.48
CA ILE A 458 -25.13 13.22 -4.08
C ILE A 458 -24.01 13.74 -3.19
N GLN A 459 -22.74 13.57 -3.59
CA GLN A 459 -21.62 14.14 -2.85
C GLN A 459 -21.76 15.66 -2.71
N ALA A 460 -22.06 16.36 -3.78
CA ALA A 460 -22.19 17.82 -3.73
C ALA A 460 -23.36 18.25 -2.82
N GLU A 461 -24.47 17.52 -2.85
CA GLU A 461 -25.60 17.76 -1.93
C GLU A 461 -25.19 17.55 -0.47
N ASN A 462 -24.47 16.44 -0.19
CA ASN A 462 -24.03 16.16 1.19
C ASN A 462 -23.07 17.24 1.72
N TYR A 463 -22.23 17.84 0.87
CA TYR A 463 -21.35 18.95 1.28
C TYR A 463 -22.12 20.19 1.75
N THR A 464 -23.34 20.39 1.28
CA THR A 464 -24.20 21.49 1.78
C THR A 464 -24.74 21.25 3.19
N LYS A 465 -24.66 20.01 3.69
CA LYS A 465 -25.18 19.61 5.01
C LYS A 465 -24.14 19.73 6.14
N LEU A 466 -23.03 20.44 5.90
CA LEU A 466 -21.96 20.59 6.91
C LEU A 466 -22.49 21.13 8.25
N GLU A 467 -23.38 22.13 8.25
CA GLU A 467 -23.93 22.71 9.48
C GLU A 467 -24.76 21.69 10.26
N GLU A 468 -25.50 20.83 9.57
CA GLU A 468 -26.27 19.75 10.21
C GLU A 468 -25.31 18.74 10.86
N ILE A 469 -24.23 18.37 10.16
CA ILE A 469 -23.22 17.44 10.67
C ILE A 469 -22.48 18.07 11.86
N GLU A 470 -22.12 19.35 11.77
CA GLU A 470 -21.46 20.08 12.87
C GLU A 470 -22.35 20.16 14.12
N SER A 471 -23.70 20.19 13.95
CA SER A 471 -24.63 20.19 15.09
C SER A 471 -24.62 18.87 15.89
N LEU A 472 -24.28 17.75 15.26
CA LEU A 472 -24.19 16.43 15.91
C LEU A 472 -22.87 16.25 16.69
N TYR A 473 -21.89 17.15 16.51
CA TYR A 473 -20.53 16.97 17.00
C TYR A 473 -20.44 16.84 18.53
N GLU A 474 -21.11 17.71 19.29
CA GLU A 474 -20.97 17.72 20.76
C GLU A 474 -21.57 16.44 21.38
N GLU A 475 -22.71 15.96 20.86
CA GLU A 475 -23.30 14.72 21.30
C GLU A 475 -22.45 13.49 20.92
N ALA A 476 -21.98 13.44 19.69
CA ALA A 476 -21.10 12.38 19.22
C ALA A 476 -19.78 12.34 19.99
N LYS A 477 -19.23 13.50 20.33
CA LYS A 477 -18.03 13.62 21.14
C LYS A 477 -18.24 13.07 22.54
N ALA A 478 -19.34 13.42 23.19
CA ALA A 478 -19.66 12.89 24.51
C ALA A 478 -19.81 11.35 24.50
N ARG A 479 -20.54 10.80 23.50
CA ARG A 479 -20.68 9.34 23.33
C ARG A 479 -19.33 8.67 23.03
N HIS A 480 -18.52 9.28 22.19
CA HIS A 480 -17.18 8.75 21.85
C HIS A 480 -16.26 8.75 23.07
N GLU A 481 -16.20 9.84 23.85
CA GLU A 481 -15.42 9.94 25.09
C GLU A 481 -15.85 8.89 26.10
N GLN A 482 -17.16 8.68 26.27
CA GLN A 482 -17.71 7.63 27.15
C GLN A 482 -17.28 6.24 26.66
N THR A 483 -17.41 5.94 25.37
CA THR A 483 -16.99 4.65 24.80
C THR A 483 -15.50 4.39 25.02
N MET A 484 -14.65 5.41 24.86
CA MET A 484 -13.22 5.29 25.12
C MET A 484 -12.90 5.06 26.58
N GLU A 485 -13.62 5.72 27.50
CA GLU A 485 -13.45 5.51 28.93
C GLU A 485 -13.91 4.11 29.36
N ASP A 486 -15.05 3.64 28.86
CA ASP A 486 -15.55 2.29 29.11
C ASP A 486 -14.55 1.21 28.60
N ALA A 487 -13.99 1.43 27.41
CA ALA A 487 -12.96 0.55 26.85
C ALA A 487 -11.67 0.56 27.69
N ARG A 488 -11.29 1.71 28.26
CA ARG A 488 -10.13 1.83 29.16
C ARG A 488 -10.35 1.05 30.44
N ILE A 489 -11.52 1.23 31.07
CA ILE A 489 -11.91 0.52 32.32
C ILE A 489 -11.89 -0.99 32.07
N GLU A 490 -12.46 -1.44 30.96
CA GLU A 490 -12.48 -2.86 30.60
C GLU A 490 -11.05 -3.42 30.36
N ALA A 491 -10.19 -2.67 29.67
CA ALA A 491 -8.80 -3.05 29.47
C ALA A 491 -8.04 -3.18 30.80
N GLU A 492 -8.23 -2.23 31.73
CA GLU A 492 -7.65 -2.27 33.08
C GLU A 492 -8.17 -3.49 33.87
N ARG A 493 -9.47 -3.81 33.77
CA ARG A 493 -10.07 -5.00 34.37
C ARG A 493 -9.44 -6.29 33.86
N VAL A 494 -9.35 -6.44 32.53
CA VAL A 494 -8.75 -7.61 31.90
C VAL A 494 -7.26 -7.76 32.27
N GLU A 495 -6.53 -6.65 32.37
CA GLU A 495 -5.13 -6.69 32.80
C GLU A 495 -4.99 -7.09 34.27
N ALA A 496 -5.88 -6.61 35.14
CA ALA A 496 -5.91 -7.00 36.57
C ALA A 496 -6.26 -8.49 36.73
N GLU A 497 -7.22 -9.02 35.96
CA GLU A 497 -7.57 -10.44 35.95
C GLU A 497 -6.38 -11.31 35.47
N LYS A 498 -5.69 -10.90 34.41
CA LYS A 498 -4.48 -11.59 33.92
C LYS A 498 -3.36 -11.61 34.99
N LYS A 499 -3.15 -10.50 35.69
CA LYS A 499 -2.17 -10.41 36.79
C LYS A 499 -2.56 -11.31 37.96
N ALA A 500 -3.84 -11.33 38.36
CA ALA A 500 -4.35 -12.19 39.41
C ALA A 500 -4.23 -13.68 39.06
N HIS A 501 -4.56 -14.06 37.83
CA HIS A 501 -4.40 -15.42 37.32
C HIS A 501 -2.93 -15.85 37.27
N ALA A 502 -2.03 -14.97 36.81
CA ALA A 502 -0.60 -15.25 36.80
C ALA A 502 -0.02 -15.39 38.21
N ALA A 503 -0.51 -14.59 39.18
CA ALA A 503 -0.13 -14.72 40.61
C ALA A 503 -0.62 -16.05 41.21
N LYS A 504 -1.84 -16.49 40.89
CA LYS A 504 -2.40 -17.78 41.31
C LYS A 504 -1.57 -18.95 40.77
N ILE A 505 -1.22 -18.95 39.51
CA ILE A 505 -0.35 -19.99 38.91
C ILE A 505 1.04 -20.02 39.58
N ARG A 506 1.60 -18.86 39.95
CA ARG A 506 2.89 -18.80 40.64
C ARG A 506 2.79 -19.37 42.06
N ALA A 507 1.68 -19.09 42.75
CA ALA A 507 1.44 -19.63 44.11
C ALA A 507 1.20 -21.16 44.11
N GLU A 508 0.60 -21.71 43.04
CA GLU A 508 0.39 -23.15 42.88
C GLU A 508 1.67 -23.92 42.48
N LYS A 509 2.69 -23.21 41.97
CA LYS A 509 3.98 -23.79 41.57
C LYS A 509 5.08 -23.63 42.64
N ALA A 510 4.83 -22.84 43.67
CA ALA A 510 5.73 -22.66 44.85
C ALA A 510 5.36 -23.62 45.99
#